data_10bffd8d6cae85bdecbf37433a62d5ae
#
_entry.id   10bffd8d6cae85bdecbf37433a62d5ae
#
_cell.length_a   1.000
_cell.length_b   1.000
_cell.length_c   1.000
_cell.angle_alpha   90.00
_cell.angle_beta   90.00
_cell.angle_gamma   90.00
#
_symmetry.space_group_name_H-M   'P 1'
#
loop_
_entity.id
_entity.type
_entity.pdbx_description
1 polymer ?
#
loop_
_entity_poly.entity_id
_entity_poly.type
_entity_poly.pdbx_seq_one_letter_code
_entity_poly.pdbx_strand_id
1 'polypeptide(L)'
;KKYVKDHNLGRVKVNYRLRDAIFSRQRYWGEPFPVYYKDGMPYMIDESCLPLELPEVAKFLPTETGEPPLGHATKWAWDTVNKCITENEKIDNVTIFPLELNTMPGFAGSSAYYLRYMDPRNHKALVDPKTDQYWKNVDLYVGGTEHATGHLIYSRFWNKFLHDINISVVEEPFLKLVNQGMIQGRSNFVYRIKDTNTFVSLNLKDQYDVTPIHVDVNIVSNDILDLDAFKAWRPESVSYTHLRAHETVLDL
;
A
#
# COMPACT_ATOMS: atom_id res chain seq x y z
N LYS A 1 11.83 -33.67 -26.11
CA LYS A 1 11.46 -32.49 -26.91
C LYS A 1 12.30 -32.37 -28.18
N LYS A 2 13.66 -32.40 -28.09
CA LYS A 2 14.56 -32.31 -29.25
C LYS A 2 14.29 -33.38 -30.29
N TYR A 3 14.23 -34.67 -29.90
CA TYR A 3 13.94 -35.81 -30.79
C TYR A 3 12.65 -35.60 -31.60
N VAL A 4 11.55 -35.19 -30.93
CA VAL A 4 10.25 -34.96 -31.57
C VAL A 4 10.32 -33.83 -32.61
N LYS A 5 11.09 -32.79 -32.34
CA LYS A 5 11.30 -31.69 -33.25
C LYS A 5 12.20 -32.09 -34.44
N ASP A 6 13.30 -32.79 -34.16
CA ASP A 6 14.30 -33.18 -35.16
C ASP A 6 13.73 -34.20 -36.17
N HIS A 7 12.75 -35.00 -35.76
CA HIS A 7 12.07 -36.00 -36.61
C HIS A 7 10.71 -35.51 -37.14
N ASN A 8 10.39 -34.21 -36.95
CA ASN A 8 9.14 -33.61 -37.41
C ASN A 8 7.85 -34.33 -36.92
N LEU A 9 7.92 -34.96 -35.74
CA LEU A 9 6.83 -35.71 -35.13
C LEU A 9 5.88 -34.84 -34.31
N GLY A 10 6.21 -33.57 -34.15
CA GLY A 10 5.40 -32.61 -33.41
C GLY A 10 6.11 -31.29 -33.17
N ARG A 11 5.42 -30.38 -32.50
CA ARG A 11 5.92 -29.06 -32.15
C ARG A 11 5.85 -28.80 -30.66
N VAL A 12 6.78 -28.01 -30.13
CA VAL A 12 6.70 -27.48 -28.76
C VAL A 12 5.62 -26.42 -28.73
N LYS A 13 4.62 -26.57 -27.87
CA LYS A 13 3.59 -25.59 -27.60
C LYS A 13 3.72 -25.16 -26.15
N VAL A 14 3.79 -23.87 -25.94
CA VAL A 14 3.73 -23.27 -24.60
C VAL A 14 2.29 -22.84 -24.35
N ASN A 15 1.69 -23.37 -23.30
CA ASN A 15 0.37 -22.94 -22.85
C ASN A 15 0.58 -22.10 -21.59
N TYR A 16 0.09 -20.88 -21.62
CA TYR A 16 0.07 -20.00 -20.44
C TYR A 16 -1.23 -20.25 -19.69
N ARG A 17 -1.12 -20.37 -18.37
CA ARG A 17 -2.26 -20.41 -17.46
C ARG A 17 -2.06 -19.32 -16.42
N LEU A 18 -2.59 -18.15 -16.72
CA LEU A 18 -2.56 -16.98 -15.86
C LEU A 18 -3.95 -16.77 -15.28
N ARG A 19 -4.01 -16.22 -14.09
CA ARG A 19 -5.25 -15.63 -13.57
C ARG A 19 -5.32 -14.20 -14.05
N ASP A 20 -6.51 -13.74 -14.38
CA ASP A 20 -6.74 -12.34 -14.71
C ASP A 20 -6.39 -11.48 -13.51
N ALA A 21 -5.67 -10.40 -13.75
CA ALA A 21 -5.34 -9.40 -12.75
C ALA A 21 -6.08 -8.10 -13.08
N ILE A 22 -6.87 -7.62 -12.12
CA ILE A 22 -7.59 -6.36 -12.26
C ILE A 22 -6.73 -5.26 -11.64
N PHE A 23 -6.29 -4.31 -12.47
CA PHE A 23 -5.53 -3.14 -12.04
C PHE A 23 -6.45 -1.99 -11.68
N SER A 24 -7.47 -2.24 -10.86
CA SER A 24 -8.39 -1.22 -10.34
C SER A 24 -8.92 -1.60 -8.97
N ARG A 25 -9.36 -0.61 -8.21
CA ARG A 25 -9.96 -0.79 -6.88
C ARG A 25 -11.18 0.11 -6.72
N GLN A 26 -12.20 -0.40 -6.09
CA GLN A 26 -13.42 0.28 -5.70
C GLN A 26 -13.16 1.09 -4.41
N ARG A 27 -12.24 2.04 -4.48
CA ARG A 27 -11.81 2.88 -3.35
C ARG A 27 -11.74 4.33 -3.78
N TYR A 28 -11.96 5.24 -2.84
CA TYR A 28 -11.74 6.66 -3.07
C TYR A 28 -10.23 6.99 -3.06
N TRP A 29 -9.54 6.60 -1.99
CA TRP A 29 -8.10 6.86 -1.86
C TRP A 29 -7.28 5.95 -2.77
N GLY A 30 -6.74 6.55 -3.79
CA GLY A 30 -5.90 5.92 -4.82
C GLY A 30 -5.67 6.89 -5.96
N GLU A 31 -4.75 6.56 -6.85
CA GLU A 31 -4.52 7.35 -8.06
C GLU A 31 -5.68 7.18 -9.03
N PRO A 32 -6.36 8.25 -9.47
CA PRO A 32 -7.47 8.14 -10.41
C PRO A 32 -6.96 7.74 -11.80
N PHE A 33 -7.78 6.99 -12.54
CA PHE A 33 -7.50 6.69 -13.93
C PHE A 33 -7.85 7.90 -14.81
N PRO A 34 -6.93 8.39 -15.64
CA PRO A 34 -7.21 9.47 -16.57
C PRO A 34 -7.98 8.97 -17.81
N VAL A 35 -9.12 8.33 -17.58
CA VAL A 35 -9.91 7.60 -18.59
C VAL A 35 -11.37 8.01 -18.52
N TYR A 36 -11.96 8.27 -19.69
CA TYR A 36 -13.39 8.42 -19.85
C TYR A 36 -13.95 7.32 -20.78
N TYR A 37 -15.25 7.10 -20.73
CA TYR A 37 -15.92 6.07 -21.52
C TYR A 37 -16.83 6.65 -22.58
N LYS A 38 -16.60 6.25 -23.83
CA LYS A 38 -17.43 6.55 -24.97
C LYS A 38 -17.89 5.24 -25.61
N ASP A 39 -19.20 5.03 -25.73
CA ASP A 39 -19.80 3.81 -26.26
C ASP A 39 -19.29 2.52 -25.57
N GLY A 40 -19.03 2.60 -24.25
CA GLY A 40 -18.50 1.52 -23.46
C GLY A 40 -16.98 1.25 -23.64
N MET A 41 -16.30 2.01 -24.50
CA MET A 41 -14.87 1.92 -24.74
C MET A 41 -14.09 2.98 -23.96
N PRO A 42 -12.94 2.62 -23.35
CA PRO A 42 -12.11 3.57 -22.60
C PRO A 42 -11.26 4.43 -23.53
N TYR A 43 -11.18 5.71 -23.23
CA TYR A 43 -10.31 6.69 -23.91
C TYR A 43 -9.55 7.51 -22.87
N MET A 44 -8.32 7.87 -23.19
CA MET A 44 -7.52 8.74 -22.34
C MET A 44 -8.00 10.19 -22.42
N ILE A 45 -7.96 10.91 -21.28
CA ILE A 45 -8.11 12.36 -21.29
C ILE A 45 -6.86 13.01 -21.92
N ASP A 46 -6.94 14.31 -22.24
CA ASP A 46 -5.80 15.03 -22.79
C ASP A 46 -4.65 15.14 -21.77
N GLU A 47 -3.43 14.86 -22.19
CA GLU A 47 -2.25 14.86 -21.32
C GLU A 47 -1.99 16.23 -20.67
N SER A 48 -2.36 17.33 -21.35
CA SER A 48 -2.25 18.69 -20.80
C SER A 48 -3.13 18.94 -19.57
N CYS A 49 -4.07 18.04 -19.29
CA CYS A 49 -5.00 18.12 -18.15
C CYS A 49 -4.56 17.27 -16.96
N LEU A 50 -3.37 16.69 -17.02
CA LEU A 50 -2.77 15.98 -15.89
C LEU A 50 -1.99 16.95 -14.98
N PRO A 51 -1.93 16.69 -13.69
CA PRO A 51 -2.50 15.55 -12.97
C PRO A 51 -4.02 15.61 -12.82
N LEU A 52 -4.69 14.46 -12.91
CA LEU A 52 -6.10 14.32 -12.58
C LEU A 52 -6.25 14.22 -11.06
N GLU A 53 -6.89 15.20 -10.46
CA GLU A 53 -7.11 15.25 -9.01
C GLU A 53 -8.42 14.57 -8.63
N LEU A 54 -8.44 13.94 -7.43
CA LEU A 54 -9.66 13.33 -6.91
C LEU A 54 -10.70 14.42 -6.59
N PRO A 55 -11.98 14.23 -6.95
CA PRO A 55 -13.04 15.17 -6.64
C PRO A 55 -13.47 15.07 -5.19
N GLU A 56 -14.04 16.11 -4.64
CA GLU A 56 -14.73 16.03 -3.36
C GLU A 56 -15.96 15.13 -3.44
N VAL A 57 -16.15 14.28 -2.42
CA VAL A 57 -17.31 13.40 -2.29
C VAL A 57 -17.93 13.52 -0.90
N ALA A 58 -19.24 13.40 -0.83
CA ALA A 58 -19.95 13.46 0.45
C ALA A 58 -19.73 12.22 1.33
N LYS A 59 -19.41 11.07 0.73
CA LYS A 59 -19.21 9.79 1.43
C LYS A 59 -18.12 8.97 0.74
N PHE A 60 -17.31 8.28 1.54
CA PHE A 60 -16.26 7.35 1.07
C PHE A 60 -16.74 5.88 1.01
N LEU A 61 -18.04 5.67 1.00
CA LEU A 61 -18.69 4.37 0.86
C LEU A 61 -19.17 4.17 -0.58
N PRO A 62 -19.40 2.92 -1.01
CA PRO A 62 -20.06 2.66 -2.28
C PRO A 62 -21.43 3.39 -2.36
N THR A 63 -21.88 3.66 -3.58
CA THR A 63 -23.22 4.18 -3.82
C THR A 63 -24.29 3.13 -3.48
N GLU A 64 -25.56 3.53 -3.39
CA GLU A 64 -26.69 2.62 -3.16
C GLU A 64 -26.85 1.60 -4.32
N THR A 65 -26.37 1.94 -5.51
CA THR A 65 -26.34 1.07 -6.70
C THR A 65 -25.11 0.18 -6.76
N GLY A 66 -24.19 0.30 -5.80
CA GLY A 66 -22.97 -0.51 -5.72
C GLY A 66 -21.78 0.04 -6.51
N GLU A 67 -21.86 1.27 -7.03
CA GLU A 67 -20.73 1.93 -7.69
C GLU A 67 -19.64 2.30 -6.68
N PRO A 68 -18.37 2.47 -7.14
CA PRO A 68 -17.30 2.95 -6.29
C PRO A 68 -17.59 4.31 -5.65
N PRO A 69 -16.85 4.70 -4.58
CA PRO A 69 -17.07 5.98 -3.89
C PRO A 69 -17.04 7.23 -4.78
N LEU A 70 -16.29 7.21 -5.89
CA LEU A 70 -16.28 8.30 -6.88
C LEU A 70 -17.64 8.50 -7.58
N GLY A 71 -18.53 7.50 -7.52
CA GLY A 71 -19.92 7.65 -7.98
C GLY A 71 -20.73 8.67 -7.18
N HIS A 72 -20.27 9.08 -5.99
CA HIS A 72 -20.88 10.20 -5.24
C HIS A 72 -20.43 11.59 -5.69
N ALA A 73 -19.43 11.68 -6.59
CA ALA A 73 -18.98 12.97 -7.08
C ALA A 73 -20.02 13.60 -8.00
N THR A 74 -20.25 14.89 -7.83
CA THR A 74 -21.13 15.67 -8.71
C THR A 74 -20.40 16.23 -9.92
N LYS A 75 -19.07 16.36 -9.81
CA LYS A 75 -18.20 16.90 -10.85
C LYS A 75 -17.13 15.87 -11.21
N TRP A 76 -17.49 14.89 -12.04
CA TRP A 76 -16.62 13.79 -12.46
C TRP A 76 -16.96 13.31 -13.88
N ALA A 77 -17.09 14.27 -14.82
CA ALA A 77 -17.30 14.04 -16.23
C ALA A 77 -16.22 14.75 -17.06
N TRP A 78 -15.89 14.24 -18.21
CA TRP A 78 -14.88 14.76 -19.12
C TRP A 78 -15.52 15.47 -20.31
N ASP A 79 -15.25 16.75 -20.47
CA ASP A 79 -15.59 17.54 -21.64
C ASP A 79 -14.48 17.47 -22.67
N THR A 80 -14.72 16.80 -23.79
CA THR A 80 -13.73 16.58 -24.85
C THR A 80 -13.45 17.84 -25.67
N VAL A 81 -14.37 18.82 -25.67
CA VAL A 81 -14.23 20.06 -26.42
C VAL A 81 -13.41 21.08 -25.64
N ASN A 82 -13.79 21.29 -24.38
CA ASN A 82 -13.11 22.25 -23.50
C ASN A 82 -11.92 21.65 -22.77
N LYS A 83 -11.69 20.33 -22.88
CA LYS A 83 -10.61 19.58 -22.23
C LYS A 83 -10.56 19.83 -20.72
N CYS A 84 -11.66 19.66 -20.04
CA CYS A 84 -11.77 19.89 -18.59
C CYS A 84 -12.75 18.94 -17.92
N ILE A 85 -12.61 18.83 -16.59
CA ILE A 85 -13.57 18.11 -15.75
C ILE A 85 -14.80 19.01 -15.52
N THR A 86 -15.97 18.46 -15.73
CA THR A 86 -17.26 19.16 -15.61
C THR A 86 -18.27 18.37 -14.78
N GLU A 87 -19.45 18.99 -14.60
CA GLU A 87 -20.56 18.42 -13.85
C GLU A 87 -21.14 17.18 -14.52
N ASN A 88 -21.47 16.15 -13.74
CA ASN A 88 -22.04 14.90 -14.26
C ASN A 88 -23.40 15.11 -14.95
N GLU A 89 -24.17 16.13 -14.52
CA GLU A 89 -25.46 16.48 -15.13
C GLU A 89 -25.35 16.89 -16.60
N LYS A 90 -24.14 17.27 -17.05
CA LYS A 90 -23.86 17.68 -18.44
C LYS A 90 -23.50 16.52 -19.36
N ILE A 91 -23.44 15.29 -18.84
CA ILE A 91 -23.10 14.13 -19.68
C ILE A 91 -24.16 13.96 -20.76
N ASP A 92 -23.73 14.09 -22.01
CA ASP A 92 -24.55 13.96 -23.20
C ASP A 92 -24.17 12.74 -24.06
N ASN A 93 -23.07 12.07 -23.72
CA ASN A 93 -22.47 10.96 -24.47
C ASN A 93 -22.11 11.30 -25.93
N VAL A 94 -21.96 12.59 -26.25
CA VAL A 94 -21.55 13.09 -27.56
C VAL A 94 -20.25 13.90 -27.44
N THR A 95 -20.20 14.83 -26.49
CA THR A 95 -19.06 15.69 -26.20
C THR A 95 -18.59 15.57 -24.74
N ILE A 96 -19.49 15.22 -23.83
CA ILE A 96 -19.22 15.09 -22.41
C ILE A 96 -19.52 13.63 -21.98
N PHE A 97 -18.53 12.99 -21.39
CA PHE A 97 -18.52 11.56 -21.09
C PHE A 97 -18.21 11.29 -19.62
N PRO A 98 -18.69 10.16 -19.06
CA PRO A 98 -18.35 9.76 -17.70
C PRO A 98 -16.88 9.35 -17.59
N LEU A 99 -16.22 9.75 -16.49
CA LEU A 99 -14.89 9.30 -16.12
C LEU A 99 -14.95 7.95 -15.37
N GLU A 100 -13.82 7.26 -15.35
CA GLU A 100 -13.65 6.03 -14.56
C GLU A 100 -13.87 6.30 -13.06
N LEU A 101 -14.65 5.43 -12.42
CA LEU A 101 -15.00 5.55 -11.00
C LEU A 101 -14.05 4.78 -10.07
N ASN A 102 -13.28 3.84 -10.63
CA ASN A 102 -12.27 3.11 -9.87
C ASN A 102 -10.99 3.93 -9.74
N THR A 103 -10.20 3.62 -8.74
CA THR A 103 -8.83 4.13 -8.59
C THR A 103 -7.81 3.03 -8.84
N MET A 104 -6.56 3.41 -9.11
CA MET A 104 -5.46 2.47 -9.21
C MET A 104 -5.21 1.80 -7.85
N PRO A 105 -4.67 0.57 -7.82
CA PRO A 105 -4.27 -0.06 -6.56
C PRO A 105 -3.17 0.75 -5.88
N GLY A 106 -3.11 0.69 -4.54
CA GLY A 106 -2.16 1.46 -3.75
C GLY A 106 -0.68 1.22 -4.08
N PHE A 107 -0.36 0.13 -4.80
CA PHE A 107 1.00 -0.12 -5.26
C PHE A 107 1.34 0.56 -6.60
N ALA A 108 0.42 1.25 -7.26
CA ALA A 108 0.68 1.88 -8.56
C ALA A 108 1.86 2.85 -8.49
N GLY A 109 1.80 3.84 -7.59
CA GLY A 109 2.90 4.77 -7.39
C GLY A 109 4.11 4.16 -6.69
N SER A 110 3.90 3.34 -5.65
CA SER A 110 4.99 2.75 -4.88
C SER A 110 5.83 1.73 -5.66
N SER A 111 5.33 1.19 -6.75
CA SER A 111 6.07 0.25 -7.59
C SER A 111 7.28 0.87 -8.29
N ALA A 112 7.27 2.19 -8.55
CA ALA A 112 8.34 2.90 -9.23
C ALA A 112 8.88 4.10 -8.42
N TYR A 113 8.62 4.15 -7.10
CA TYR A 113 8.98 5.30 -6.26
C TYR A 113 10.47 5.62 -6.26
N TYR A 114 11.36 4.60 -6.38
CA TYR A 114 12.80 4.76 -6.41
C TYR A 114 13.27 5.61 -7.62
N LEU A 115 12.61 5.50 -8.78
CA LEU A 115 12.89 6.36 -9.93
C LEU A 115 12.54 7.82 -9.62
N ARG A 116 11.40 8.07 -8.98
CA ARG A 116 11.01 9.41 -8.55
C ARG A 116 11.99 9.98 -7.52
N TYR A 117 12.56 9.16 -6.63
CA TYR A 117 13.56 9.58 -5.66
C TYR A 117 14.89 10.01 -6.30
N MET A 118 15.23 9.47 -7.47
CA MET A 118 16.40 9.92 -8.23
C MET A 118 16.23 11.36 -8.72
N ASP A 119 15.00 11.79 -8.98
CA ASP A 119 14.70 13.11 -9.56
C ASP A 119 13.39 13.71 -8.98
N PRO A 120 13.35 14.00 -7.67
CA PRO A 120 12.11 14.32 -6.97
C PRO A 120 11.48 15.66 -7.35
N ARG A 121 12.25 16.57 -7.97
CA ARG A 121 11.79 17.90 -8.38
C ARG A 121 11.44 17.99 -9.87
N ASN A 122 11.43 16.91 -10.57
CA ASN A 122 11.06 16.88 -11.99
C ASN A 122 9.54 16.93 -12.15
N HIS A 123 9.03 18.00 -12.73
CA HIS A 123 7.61 18.19 -13.02
C HIS A 123 7.22 17.77 -14.45
N LYS A 124 8.18 17.30 -15.27
CA LYS A 124 7.94 16.97 -16.68
C LYS A 124 7.93 15.49 -16.97
N ALA A 125 8.66 14.70 -16.17
CA ALA A 125 8.80 13.27 -16.36
C ALA A 125 8.93 12.55 -15.00
N LEU A 126 8.75 11.24 -15.00
CA LEU A 126 8.98 10.41 -13.81
C LEU A 126 10.41 10.54 -13.30
N VAL A 127 11.37 10.55 -14.23
CA VAL A 127 12.80 10.76 -14.01
C VAL A 127 13.41 11.34 -15.29
N ASP A 128 14.38 12.24 -15.17
CA ASP A 128 15.15 12.72 -16.32
C ASP A 128 16.08 11.60 -16.83
N PRO A 129 16.17 11.36 -18.15
CA PRO A 129 17.01 10.30 -18.70
C PRO A 129 18.49 10.39 -18.32
N LYS A 130 19.05 11.58 -18.12
CA LYS A 130 20.45 11.74 -17.68
C LYS A 130 20.61 11.37 -16.21
N THR A 131 19.60 11.69 -15.41
CA THR A 131 19.57 11.33 -13.98
C THR A 131 19.46 9.82 -13.83
N ASP A 132 18.57 9.17 -14.58
CA ASP A 132 18.45 7.72 -14.59
C ASP A 132 19.73 7.04 -15.12
N GLN A 133 20.33 7.56 -16.17
CA GLN A 133 21.63 7.09 -16.69
C GLN A 133 22.77 7.23 -15.66
N TYR A 134 22.72 8.22 -14.79
CA TYR A 134 23.71 8.41 -13.72
C TYR A 134 23.52 7.43 -12.57
N TRP A 135 22.30 7.30 -12.04
CA TRP A 135 22.00 6.45 -10.89
C TRP A 135 21.83 4.98 -11.26
N LYS A 136 21.22 4.70 -12.41
CA LYS A 136 20.95 3.33 -12.90
C LYS A 136 20.15 2.48 -11.89
N ASN A 137 20.69 1.30 -11.58
CA ASN A 137 20.11 0.40 -10.59
C ASN A 137 20.29 0.95 -9.16
N VAL A 138 19.39 0.58 -8.28
CA VAL A 138 19.60 0.74 -6.84
C VAL A 138 20.64 -0.29 -6.37
N ASP A 139 21.75 0.17 -5.79
CA ASP A 139 22.87 -0.69 -5.40
C ASP A 139 22.52 -1.69 -4.30
N LEU A 140 21.79 -1.22 -3.30
CA LEU A 140 21.36 -2.03 -2.15
C LEU A 140 19.91 -1.73 -1.80
N TYR A 141 19.07 -2.75 -1.86
CA TYR A 141 17.67 -2.67 -1.49
C TYR A 141 17.40 -3.53 -0.26
N VAL A 142 16.88 -2.92 0.80
CA VAL A 142 16.66 -3.59 2.08
C VAL A 142 15.17 -3.60 2.39
N GLY A 143 14.63 -4.77 2.69
CA GLY A 143 13.20 -4.90 3.00
C GLY A 143 12.82 -6.26 3.56
N GLY A 144 11.72 -6.30 4.29
CA GLY A 144 11.21 -7.51 4.93
C GLY A 144 10.64 -8.54 3.96
N THR A 145 10.46 -9.76 4.44
CA THR A 145 9.92 -10.90 3.67
C THR A 145 8.49 -10.67 3.18
N GLU A 146 7.71 -9.83 3.86
CA GLU A 146 6.34 -9.49 3.50
C GLU A 146 6.23 -8.85 2.11
N HIS A 147 7.31 -8.25 1.61
CA HIS A 147 7.37 -7.64 0.28
C HIS A 147 7.69 -8.62 -0.85
N ALA A 148 8.05 -9.87 -0.54
CA ALA A 148 8.45 -10.86 -1.55
C ALA A 148 7.31 -11.19 -2.53
N THR A 149 6.06 -11.21 -2.05
CA THR A 149 4.86 -11.48 -2.87
C THR A 149 4.07 -10.21 -3.22
N GLY A 150 4.59 -9.05 -2.91
CA GLY A 150 3.97 -7.75 -3.15
C GLY A 150 4.90 -6.80 -3.88
N HIS A 151 5.44 -5.82 -3.16
CA HIS A 151 6.25 -4.72 -3.70
C HIS A 151 7.41 -5.18 -4.59
N LEU A 152 8.14 -6.24 -4.22
CA LEU A 152 9.28 -6.71 -5.02
C LEU A 152 8.85 -7.24 -6.40
N ILE A 153 7.71 -7.93 -6.50
CA ILE A 153 7.17 -8.37 -7.78
C ILE A 153 6.71 -7.15 -8.60
N TYR A 154 5.98 -6.23 -7.97
CA TYR A 154 5.42 -5.09 -8.67
C TYR A 154 6.48 -4.10 -9.14
N SER A 155 7.48 -3.80 -8.30
CA SER A 155 8.59 -2.92 -8.69
C SER A 155 9.40 -3.49 -9.86
N ARG A 156 9.67 -4.80 -9.84
CA ARG A 156 10.35 -5.46 -10.94
C ARG A 156 9.52 -5.46 -12.22
N PHE A 157 8.20 -5.75 -12.13
CA PHE A 157 7.29 -5.71 -13.27
C PHE A 157 7.22 -4.30 -13.88
N TRP A 158 7.01 -3.27 -13.05
CA TRP A 158 6.98 -1.90 -13.49
C TRP A 158 8.29 -1.45 -14.13
N ASN A 159 9.43 -1.80 -13.53
CA ASN A 159 10.72 -1.41 -14.08
C ASN A 159 10.96 -2.03 -15.47
N LYS A 160 10.62 -3.32 -15.64
CA LYS A 160 10.71 -3.98 -16.96
C LYS A 160 9.80 -3.33 -17.98
N PHE A 161 8.56 -3.01 -17.61
CA PHE A 161 7.64 -2.28 -18.47
C PHE A 161 8.18 -0.90 -18.85
N LEU A 162 8.66 -0.14 -17.88
CA LEU A 162 9.26 1.18 -18.13
C LEU A 162 10.53 1.09 -18.99
N HIS A 163 11.29 0.02 -18.87
CA HIS A 163 12.44 -0.25 -19.73
C HIS A 163 12.00 -0.56 -21.16
N ASP A 164 10.98 -1.41 -21.35
CA ASP A 164 10.45 -1.77 -22.67
C ASP A 164 9.92 -0.55 -23.44
N ILE A 165 9.40 0.46 -22.74
CA ILE A 165 8.95 1.74 -23.34
C ILE A 165 10.01 2.84 -23.30
N ASN A 166 11.27 2.52 -23.00
CA ASN A 166 12.44 3.41 -22.98
C ASN A 166 12.35 4.58 -21.96
N ILE A 167 11.67 4.37 -20.83
CA ILE A 167 11.67 5.34 -19.72
C ILE A 167 12.79 5.00 -18.73
N SER A 168 12.99 3.74 -18.37
CA SER A 168 14.11 3.31 -17.54
C SER A 168 15.27 2.78 -18.37
N VAL A 169 16.50 3.16 -18.03
CA VAL A 169 17.73 2.72 -18.73
C VAL A 169 18.17 1.32 -18.33
N VAL A 170 17.62 0.76 -17.26
CA VAL A 170 17.96 -0.58 -16.73
C VAL A 170 16.74 -1.50 -16.72
N GLU A 171 16.96 -2.77 -17.06
CA GLU A 171 15.91 -3.77 -17.05
C GLU A 171 15.54 -4.24 -15.63
N GLU A 172 16.53 -4.43 -14.76
CA GLU A 172 16.33 -4.85 -13.37
C GLU A 172 16.56 -3.69 -12.41
N PRO A 173 15.64 -3.42 -11.47
CA PRO A 173 15.73 -2.20 -10.65
C PRO A 173 16.82 -2.25 -9.58
N PHE A 174 17.11 -3.43 -9.01
CA PHE A 174 17.95 -3.60 -7.83
C PHE A 174 19.13 -4.52 -8.12
N LEU A 175 20.36 -4.09 -7.75
CA LEU A 175 21.57 -4.92 -7.88
C LEU A 175 21.66 -5.95 -6.76
N LYS A 176 21.30 -5.57 -5.54
CA LYS A 176 21.38 -6.43 -4.36
C LYS A 176 20.17 -6.22 -3.46
N LEU A 177 19.48 -7.32 -3.16
CA LEU A 177 18.43 -7.37 -2.15
C LEU A 177 18.97 -7.97 -0.85
N VAL A 178 18.71 -7.29 0.27
CA VAL A 178 18.93 -7.83 1.61
C VAL A 178 17.61 -7.92 2.32
N ASN A 179 17.22 -9.14 2.63
CA ASN A 179 16.05 -9.42 3.46
C ASN A 179 16.52 -9.67 4.89
N GLN A 180 16.28 -8.70 5.78
CA GLN A 180 16.71 -8.76 7.17
C GLN A 180 15.81 -9.64 8.04
N GLY A 181 14.73 -10.23 7.49
CA GLY A 181 13.68 -10.90 8.25
C GLY A 181 12.67 -9.91 8.85
N MET A 182 11.80 -10.41 9.70
CA MET A 182 10.81 -9.56 10.38
C MET A 182 11.46 -8.83 11.55
N ILE A 183 11.26 -7.51 11.61
CA ILE A 183 11.62 -6.72 12.77
C ILE A 183 10.65 -7.08 13.87
N GLN A 184 11.17 -7.58 14.98
CA GLN A 184 10.38 -7.89 16.15
C GLN A 184 10.41 -6.70 17.11
N GLY A 185 9.25 -6.23 17.48
CA GLY A 185 9.08 -5.32 18.60
C GLY A 185 8.77 -6.14 19.86
N ARG A 186 9.45 -5.82 20.96
CA ARG A 186 9.12 -6.41 22.24
C ARG A 186 7.82 -5.81 22.74
N SER A 187 6.84 -6.66 23.05
CA SER A 187 5.60 -6.27 23.71
C SER A 187 5.67 -6.65 25.18
N ASN A 188 5.46 -5.68 26.02
CA ASN A 188 5.37 -5.89 27.46
C ASN A 188 3.91 -5.76 27.89
N PHE A 189 3.48 -6.63 28.81
CA PHE A 189 2.11 -6.64 29.30
C PHE A 189 2.05 -6.62 30.82
N VAL A 190 1.05 -5.94 31.36
CA VAL A 190 0.53 -6.15 32.70
C VAL A 190 -0.89 -6.68 32.58
N TYR A 191 -1.38 -7.34 33.59
CA TYR A 191 -2.68 -7.99 33.56
C TYR A 191 -3.62 -7.28 34.51
N ARG A 192 -4.71 -6.74 34.00
CA ARG A 192 -5.77 -6.12 34.78
C ARG A 192 -6.87 -7.15 35.10
N ILE A 193 -7.23 -7.34 36.34
CA ILE A 193 -8.39 -8.14 36.71
C ILE A 193 -9.64 -7.48 36.14
N LYS A 194 -10.46 -8.24 35.42
CA LYS A 194 -11.66 -7.75 34.77
C LYS A 194 -12.56 -6.99 35.76
N ASP A 195 -13.16 -5.94 35.25
CA ASP A 195 -14.10 -5.08 36.00
C ASP A 195 -13.51 -4.43 37.28
N THR A 196 -12.17 -4.38 37.36
CA THR A 196 -11.45 -3.72 38.46
C THR A 196 -10.32 -2.84 37.93
N ASN A 197 -9.71 -2.05 38.81
CA ASN A 197 -8.46 -1.32 38.56
C ASN A 197 -7.26 -2.01 39.23
N THR A 198 -7.38 -3.31 39.56
CA THR A 198 -6.29 -4.07 40.15
C THR A 198 -5.46 -4.72 39.06
N PHE A 199 -4.16 -4.54 39.15
CA PHE A 199 -3.19 -5.11 38.21
C PHE A 199 -2.41 -6.23 38.92
N VAL A 200 -2.17 -7.31 38.20
CA VAL A 200 -1.40 -8.45 38.65
C VAL A 200 -0.28 -8.77 37.71
N SER A 201 0.72 -9.42 38.23
CA SER A 201 1.91 -9.85 37.50
C SER A 201 1.64 -11.10 36.66
N LEU A 202 2.53 -11.37 35.68
CA LEU A 202 2.45 -12.52 34.80
C LEU A 202 2.25 -13.86 35.58
N ASN A 203 2.97 -14.05 36.66
CA ASN A 203 2.90 -15.26 37.48
C ASN A 203 1.58 -15.47 38.26
N LEU A 204 0.75 -14.43 38.30
CA LEU A 204 -0.57 -14.47 38.95
C LEU A 204 -1.73 -14.45 37.95
N LYS A 205 -1.46 -14.29 36.66
CA LYS A 205 -2.49 -14.13 35.64
C LYS A 205 -3.51 -15.29 35.61
N ASP A 206 -3.03 -16.50 35.83
CA ASP A 206 -3.87 -17.71 35.77
C ASP A 206 -4.77 -17.90 37.00
N GLN A 207 -4.59 -17.07 38.03
CA GLN A 207 -5.40 -17.12 39.27
C GLN A 207 -6.62 -16.21 39.21
N TYR A 208 -6.68 -15.33 38.16
CA TYR A 208 -7.75 -14.34 38.01
C TYR A 208 -8.25 -14.30 36.56
N ASP A 209 -9.46 -13.84 36.36
CA ASP A 209 -9.94 -13.49 35.02
C ASP A 209 -9.39 -12.11 34.66
N VAL A 210 -8.41 -12.08 33.76
CA VAL A 210 -7.61 -10.88 33.46
C VAL A 210 -7.73 -10.43 32.00
N THR A 211 -7.49 -9.17 31.80
CA THR A 211 -7.29 -8.57 30.47
C THR A 211 -5.84 -8.10 30.34
N PRO A 212 -5.07 -8.56 29.33
CA PRO A 212 -3.73 -8.06 29.08
C PRO A 212 -3.78 -6.61 28.61
N ILE A 213 -2.90 -5.79 29.14
CA ILE A 213 -2.74 -4.38 28.77
C ILE A 213 -1.29 -4.15 28.38
N HIS A 214 -1.07 -3.65 27.18
CA HIS A 214 0.25 -3.24 26.71
C HIS A 214 0.82 -2.15 27.61
N VAL A 215 2.10 -2.27 27.90
CA VAL A 215 2.87 -1.31 28.68
C VAL A 215 3.84 -0.58 27.75
N ASP A 216 4.01 0.74 27.98
CA ASP A 216 4.99 1.53 27.25
C ASP A 216 6.39 0.94 27.46
N VAL A 217 7.12 0.74 26.35
CA VAL A 217 8.47 0.16 26.38
C VAL A 217 9.47 1.00 27.14
N ASN A 218 9.22 2.31 27.27
CA ASN A 218 10.11 3.24 27.98
C ASN A 218 10.05 3.10 29.51
N ILE A 219 9.01 2.43 30.04
CA ILE A 219 8.87 2.16 31.49
C ILE A 219 9.20 0.71 31.85
N VAL A 220 9.82 -0.02 30.92
CA VAL A 220 10.32 -1.39 31.14
C VAL A 220 11.79 -1.45 30.80
N SER A 221 12.63 -1.86 31.73
CA SER A 221 14.08 -2.03 31.51
C SER A 221 14.51 -3.43 31.95
N ASN A 222 15.17 -4.17 31.04
CA ASN A 222 15.63 -5.55 31.29
C ASN A 222 14.54 -6.46 31.87
N ASP A 223 13.33 -6.37 31.29
CA ASP A 223 12.13 -7.12 31.73
C ASP A 223 11.54 -6.69 33.07
N ILE A 224 12.04 -5.65 33.67
CA ILE A 224 11.56 -5.11 34.94
C ILE A 224 10.70 -3.88 34.67
N LEU A 225 9.49 -3.87 35.18
CA LEU A 225 8.57 -2.75 35.10
C LEU A 225 8.97 -1.69 36.15
N ASP A 226 9.12 -0.44 35.71
CA ASP A 226 9.20 0.72 36.61
C ASP A 226 7.81 1.01 37.18
N LEU A 227 7.58 0.65 38.42
CA LEU A 227 6.27 0.78 39.07
C LEU A 227 5.87 2.24 39.31
N ASP A 228 6.81 3.13 39.53
CA ASP A 228 6.51 4.54 39.76
C ASP A 228 6.15 5.22 38.44
N ALA A 229 6.89 4.94 37.36
CA ALA A 229 6.55 5.36 36.03
C ALA A 229 5.22 4.75 35.54
N PHE A 230 4.95 3.48 35.84
CA PHE A 230 3.68 2.84 35.53
C PHE A 230 2.50 3.51 36.22
N LYS A 231 2.61 3.81 37.52
CA LYS A 231 1.57 4.53 38.27
C LYS A 231 1.37 5.95 37.75
N ALA A 232 2.43 6.62 37.33
CA ALA A 232 2.34 7.95 36.70
C ALA A 232 1.63 7.89 35.33
N TRP A 233 1.92 6.84 34.55
CA TRP A 233 1.30 6.60 33.24
C TRP A 233 -0.15 6.12 33.33
N ARG A 234 -0.48 5.35 34.41
CA ARG A 234 -1.82 4.82 34.71
C ARG A 234 -2.25 5.21 36.13
N PRO A 235 -2.70 6.44 36.37
CA PRO A 235 -3.07 6.92 37.71
C PRO A 235 -4.14 6.09 38.40
N GLU A 236 -5.02 5.43 37.61
CA GLU A 236 -6.03 4.51 38.13
C GLU A 236 -5.45 3.27 38.83
N SER A 237 -4.19 2.92 38.55
CA SER A 237 -3.50 1.77 39.12
C SER A 237 -2.91 2.00 40.51
N VAL A 238 -2.94 3.23 41.02
CA VAL A 238 -2.26 3.64 42.27
C VAL A 238 -2.77 2.90 43.49
N SER A 239 -4.02 2.50 43.50
CA SER A 239 -4.68 1.94 44.70
C SER A 239 -4.51 0.43 44.87
N TYR A 240 -4.25 -0.34 43.83
CA TYR A 240 -4.35 -1.81 43.88
C TYR A 240 -3.40 -2.48 42.89
N THR A 241 -2.16 -2.68 43.28
CA THR A 241 -1.19 -3.42 42.47
C THR A 241 -0.52 -4.53 43.26
N HIS A 242 -0.72 -5.77 42.84
CA HIS A 242 0.09 -6.92 43.25
C HIS A 242 1.24 -7.14 42.26
N LEU A 243 1.83 -6.02 41.78
CA LEU A 243 3.01 -6.02 40.93
C LEU A 243 4.25 -5.95 41.82
N ARG A 244 5.19 -6.87 41.62
CA ARG A 244 6.49 -6.85 42.30
C ARG A 244 7.53 -6.14 41.45
N ALA A 245 8.46 -5.48 42.08
CA ALA A 245 9.53 -4.68 41.42
C ALA A 245 10.53 -5.49 40.56
N HIS A 246 10.42 -6.84 40.54
CA HIS A 246 11.33 -7.74 39.81
C HIS A 246 10.58 -8.69 38.87
N GLU A 247 9.52 -8.23 38.23
CA GLU A 247 8.74 -9.14 37.38
C GLU A 247 9.06 -8.95 35.90
N THR A 248 9.41 -10.09 35.31
CA THR A 248 9.59 -10.28 33.89
C THR A 248 8.24 -10.12 33.19
N VAL A 249 8.12 -9.12 32.34
CA VAL A 249 6.95 -8.88 31.50
C VAL A 249 7.27 -9.45 30.13
N LEU A 250 7.17 -10.78 29.99
CA LEU A 250 7.36 -11.48 28.73
C LEU A 250 6.10 -12.28 28.39
N ASP A 251 5.49 -11.97 27.26
CA ASP A 251 4.84 -12.95 26.38
C ASP A 251 5.43 -12.76 24.97
N LEU A 252 5.99 -13.86 24.46
CA LEU A 252 6.46 -13.99 23.08
C LEU A 252 5.27 -14.22 22.15
#